data_33234b5057cfdf6852c37ab0e63fd339
#
_entry.id   33234b5057cfdf6852c37ab0e63fd339
#
_cell.length_a   1.000
_cell.length_b   1.000
_cell.length_c   1.000
_cell.angle_alpha   90.00
_cell.angle_beta   90.00
_cell.angle_gamma   90.00
#
_symmetry.space_group_name_H-M   'P 1'
#
loop_
_entity.id
_entity.type
_entity.pdbx_description
1 polymer ?
#
loop_
_entity_poly.entity_id
_entity_poly.type
_entity_poly.pdbx_seq_one_letter_code
_entity_poly.pdbx_strand_id
1 'polypeptide(L)'
;MGALLLLAALACCFTAPAMAQQSSITVVSFGGTTQRTLEQTLFVPFAQASGIRVVPSEYNGELAKIKSMVDSKSVVWHVVQAEGPEILRYCEEGLFERLDWDAISDTALLMDDAARECGSAVYTWGIALSWDASRLKTAPTGWADFWDTEKFPGKRGLRKRAIYNLEFALMADGVPLSEVYQVLATKAGQDRAFAKLDQLKPHIQWWEAGAQPPQWLAAGDVVMSSAYNARIANAQKEGYQLDLTWNGGMYGMDYWAIPKGAANQQAARDFIAFALRQDIQLEFSEIVPHGPTNLSAIEKLSAEAAHWIPNSTENLKQVLAIGDEFWSDHGEELDARFIAWLAQ
;
A
#
# COMPACT_ATOMS: atom_id res chain seq x y z
N MET A 1 17.08 -68.31 -60.12
CA MET A 1 15.78 -68.03 -59.45
C MET A 1 16.09 -67.48 -58.09
N GLY A 2 16.11 -66.13 -57.91
CA GLY A 2 16.44 -65.47 -56.69
C GLY A 2 15.20 -64.61 -56.22
N ALA A 3 14.64 -64.93 -55.06
CA ALA A 3 13.52 -64.23 -54.51
C ALA A 3 14.02 -63.06 -53.68
N LEU A 4 13.67 -61.84 -54.07
CA LEU A 4 13.89 -60.63 -53.28
C LEU A 4 12.77 -60.51 -52.23
N LEU A 5 13.13 -60.54 -50.94
CA LEU A 5 12.22 -60.18 -49.83
C LEU A 5 12.33 -58.68 -49.55
N LEU A 6 11.24 -57.92 -49.81
CA LEU A 6 11.08 -56.51 -49.36
C LEU A 6 10.63 -56.56 -47.92
N LEU A 7 11.48 -56.07 -47.03
CA LEU A 7 11.03 -55.67 -45.65
C LEU A 7 10.46 -54.23 -45.67
N ALA A 8 9.17 -54.12 -45.47
CA ALA A 8 8.52 -52.82 -45.22
C ALA A 8 8.70 -52.43 -43.71
N ALA A 9 9.53 -51.45 -43.45
CA ALA A 9 9.67 -50.88 -42.11
C ALA A 9 8.51 -49.91 -41.82
N LEU A 10 7.61 -50.30 -40.93
CA LEU A 10 6.51 -49.45 -40.43
C LEU A 10 7.08 -48.46 -39.38
N ALA A 11 7.34 -47.22 -39.78
CA ALA A 11 7.74 -46.16 -38.86
C ALA A 11 6.50 -45.66 -38.05
N CYS A 12 6.32 -46.14 -36.82
CA CYS A 12 5.38 -45.58 -35.88
C CYS A 12 5.87 -44.21 -35.44
N CYS A 13 5.28 -43.12 -35.99
CA CYS A 13 5.45 -41.77 -35.44
C CYS A 13 4.75 -41.68 -34.07
N PHE A 14 5.48 -41.83 -33.00
CA PHE A 14 5.03 -41.42 -31.68
C PHE A 14 5.01 -39.90 -31.65
N THR A 15 3.84 -39.28 -31.83
CA THR A 15 3.62 -37.88 -31.48
C THR A 15 3.58 -37.80 -29.95
N ALA A 16 4.71 -37.43 -29.31
CA ALA A 16 4.69 -37.05 -27.93
C ALA A 16 3.72 -35.84 -27.77
N PRO A 17 2.78 -35.86 -26.81
CA PRO A 17 1.97 -34.70 -26.53
C PRO A 17 2.92 -33.57 -26.17
N ALA A 18 2.88 -32.48 -26.92
CA ALA A 18 3.53 -31.24 -26.52
C ALA A 18 2.90 -30.86 -25.17
N MET A 19 3.66 -31.00 -24.08
CA MET A 19 3.25 -30.43 -22.80
C MET A 19 3.11 -28.91 -23.04
N ALA A 20 1.88 -28.41 -23.09
CA ALA A 20 1.64 -26.98 -23.15
C ALA A 20 2.36 -26.36 -21.94
N GLN A 21 3.36 -25.54 -22.23
CA GLN A 21 4.10 -24.85 -21.18
C GLN A 21 3.06 -24.03 -20.38
N GLN A 22 2.85 -24.39 -19.13
CA GLN A 22 1.86 -23.73 -18.27
C GLN A 22 2.16 -22.23 -18.26
N SER A 23 1.21 -21.41 -18.68
CA SER A 23 1.36 -19.96 -18.67
C SER A 23 1.65 -19.49 -17.24
N SER A 24 2.57 -18.56 -17.08
CA SER A 24 2.92 -18.01 -15.76
C SER A 24 3.10 -16.49 -15.81
N ILE A 25 2.81 -15.85 -14.70
CA ILE A 25 3.07 -14.43 -14.46
C ILE A 25 3.94 -14.28 -13.20
N THR A 26 4.86 -13.32 -13.23
CA THR A 26 5.60 -12.88 -12.03
C THR A 26 4.88 -11.69 -11.42
N VAL A 27 4.46 -11.86 -10.18
CA VAL A 27 3.81 -10.79 -9.39
C VAL A 27 4.75 -10.34 -8.29
N VAL A 28 5.03 -9.04 -8.25
CA VAL A 28 6.03 -8.46 -7.37
C VAL A 28 5.35 -7.55 -6.35
N SER A 29 5.62 -7.76 -5.08
CA SER A 29 5.07 -6.95 -3.98
C SER A 29 6.14 -6.59 -2.95
N PHE A 30 5.74 -5.85 -1.89
CA PHE A 30 6.66 -5.37 -0.85
C PHE A 30 7.06 -6.45 0.18
N GLY A 31 6.63 -7.69 -0.02
CA GLY A 31 7.07 -8.82 0.81
C GLY A 31 6.37 -8.91 2.19
N GLY A 32 6.98 -9.69 3.06
CA GLY A 32 6.55 -9.84 4.45
C GLY A 32 5.24 -10.59 4.65
N THR A 33 4.54 -10.30 5.76
CA THR A 33 3.26 -10.95 6.11
C THR A 33 2.17 -10.64 5.11
N THR A 34 2.11 -9.40 4.61
CA THR A 34 1.13 -8.96 3.61
C THR A 34 1.23 -9.80 2.34
N GLN A 35 2.45 -10.00 1.81
CA GLN A 35 2.63 -10.84 0.62
C GLN A 35 2.23 -12.30 0.88
N ARG A 36 2.62 -12.89 2.01
CA ARG A 36 2.21 -14.26 2.34
C ARG A 36 0.69 -14.41 2.39
N THR A 37 -0.02 -13.39 2.89
CA THR A 37 -1.48 -13.41 2.87
C THR A 37 -2.03 -13.25 1.46
N LEU A 38 -1.45 -12.36 0.62
CA LEU A 38 -1.81 -12.26 -0.80
C LEU A 38 -1.58 -13.57 -1.54
N GLU A 39 -0.51 -14.29 -1.24
CA GLU A 39 -0.27 -15.62 -1.82
C GLU A 39 -1.39 -16.61 -1.49
N GLN A 40 -1.87 -16.61 -0.26
CA GLN A 40 -2.94 -17.50 0.21
C GLN A 40 -4.32 -17.11 -0.35
N THR A 41 -4.67 -15.82 -0.31
CA THR A 41 -6.02 -15.34 -0.62
C THR A 41 -6.22 -14.90 -2.07
N LEU A 42 -5.14 -14.62 -2.81
CA LEU A 42 -5.21 -14.14 -4.18
C LEU A 42 -4.41 -15.03 -5.16
N PHE A 43 -3.09 -15.26 -4.93
CA PHE A 43 -2.25 -15.88 -5.94
C PHE A 43 -2.60 -17.36 -6.16
N VAL A 44 -2.80 -18.11 -5.08
CA VAL A 44 -3.19 -19.52 -5.17
C VAL A 44 -4.60 -19.67 -5.72
N PRO A 45 -5.64 -18.94 -5.24
CA PRO A 45 -6.98 -18.99 -5.84
C PRO A 45 -7.01 -18.58 -7.32
N PHE A 46 -6.26 -17.55 -7.72
CA PHE A 46 -6.15 -17.17 -9.12
C PHE A 46 -5.55 -18.29 -9.97
N ALA A 47 -4.45 -18.89 -9.52
CA ALA A 47 -3.80 -19.99 -10.25
C ALA A 47 -4.72 -21.21 -10.40
N GLN A 48 -5.53 -21.52 -9.38
CA GLN A 48 -6.52 -22.60 -9.43
C GLN A 48 -7.66 -22.31 -10.41
N ALA A 49 -8.15 -21.07 -10.43
CA ALA A 49 -9.26 -20.67 -11.28
C ALA A 49 -8.88 -20.52 -12.76
N SER A 50 -7.68 -19.98 -13.03
CA SER A 50 -7.22 -19.62 -14.37
C SER A 50 -6.33 -20.66 -15.03
N GLY A 51 -5.69 -21.56 -14.25
CA GLY A 51 -4.61 -22.43 -14.73
C GLY A 51 -3.29 -21.70 -14.99
N ILE A 52 -3.19 -20.39 -14.67
CA ILE A 52 -1.99 -19.57 -14.83
C ILE A 52 -1.19 -19.61 -13.53
N ARG A 53 0.06 -20.06 -13.58
CA ARG A 53 0.92 -20.09 -12.39
C ARG A 53 1.37 -18.68 -12.00
N VAL A 54 1.20 -18.29 -10.75
CA VAL A 54 1.77 -17.07 -10.20
C VAL A 54 3.14 -17.37 -9.58
N VAL A 55 4.14 -16.58 -9.94
CA VAL A 55 5.49 -16.64 -9.37
C VAL A 55 5.66 -15.39 -8.50
N PRO A 56 5.61 -15.51 -7.16
CA PRO A 56 5.81 -14.36 -6.29
C PRO A 56 7.26 -13.87 -6.34
N SER A 57 7.44 -12.57 -6.22
CA SER A 57 8.73 -11.91 -6.08
C SER A 57 8.60 -10.72 -5.15
N GLU A 58 9.70 -10.28 -4.56
CA GLU A 58 9.73 -9.17 -3.62
C GLU A 58 10.65 -8.06 -4.10
N TYR A 59 10.31 -6.81 -3.71
CA TYR A 59 11.15 -5.64 -3.89
C TYR A 59 10.81 -4.60 -2.82
N ASN A 60 11.65 -3.54 -2.65
CA ASN A 60 11.42 -2.51 -1.64
C ASN A 60 10.99 -1.17 -2.26
N GLY A 61 10.29 -1.21 -3.42
CA GLY A 61 9.88 0.01 -4.12
C GLY A 61 10.99 0.64 -4.99
N GLU A 62 12.03 -0.14 -5.38
CA GLU A 62 13.09 0.39 -6.25
C GLU A 62 12.60 0.53 -7.69
N LEU A 63 11.92 1.61 -7.98
CA LEU A 63 11.32 1.88 -9.27
C LEU A 63 12.34 2.07 -10.40
N ALA A 64 13.57 2.42 -10.07
CA ALA A 64 14.69 2.44 -11.02
C ALA A 64 14.89 1.08 -11.71
N LYS A 65 14.55 -0.04 -11.04
CA LYS A 65 14.60 -1.38 -11.63
C LYS A 65 13.54 -1.57 -12.71
N ILE A 66 12.32 -1.05 -12.49
CA ILE A 66 11.25 -1.08 -13.49
C ILE A 66 11.69 -0.28 -14.72
N LYS A 67 12.17 0.95 -14.52
CA LYS A 67 12.69 1.79 -15.59
C LYS A 67 13.79 1.08 -16.38
N SER A 68 14.76 0.48 -15.71
CA SER A 68 15.84 -0.29 -16.36
C SER A 68 15.32 -1.45 -17.22
N MET A 69 14.32 -2.19 -16.75
CA MET A 69 13.72 -3.29 -17.52
C MET A 69 12.96 -2.79 -18.75
N VAL A 70 12.23 -1.69 -18.62
CA VAL A 70 11.46 -1.08 -19.72
C VAL A 70 12.43 -0.50 -20.78
N ASP A 71 13.43 0.28 -20.36
CA ASP A 71 14.40 0.90 -21.26
C ASP A 71 15.24 -0.14 -22.04
N SER A 72 15.61 -1.25 -21.37
CA SER A 72 16.34 -2.36 -21.99
C SER A 72 15.45 -3.31 -22.79
N LYS A 73 14.12 -3.14 -22.79
CA LYS A 73 13.14 -4.04 -23.39
C LYS A 73 13.28 -5.50 -22.90
N SER A 74 13.66 -5.67 -21.64
CA SER A 74 13.84 -6.97 -20.99
C SER A 74 13.00 -7.03 -19.70
N VAL A 75 11.67 -6.96 -19.88
CA VAL A 75 10.72 -6.90 -18.78
C VAL A 75 10.39 -8.32 -18.31
N VAL A 76 10.82 -8.66 -17.10
CA VAL A 76 10.61 -9.99 -16.50
C VAL A 76 9.51 -9.98 -15.43
N TRP A 77 9.03 -8.84 -15.02
CA TRP A 77 7.91 -8.66 -14.12
C TRP A 77 6.62 -8.43 -14.91
N HIS A 78 5.54 -9.08 -14.49
CA HIS A 78 4.27 -8.99 -15.20
C HIS A 78 3.26 -8.09 -14.48
N VAL A 79 3.26 -8.14 -13.15
CA VAL A 79 2.46 -7.27 -12.29
C VAL A 79 3.36 -6.80 -11.15
N VAL A 80 3.30 -5.52 -10.82
CA VAL A 80 4.07 -4.95 -9.71
C VAL A 80 3.17 -4.11 -8.82
N GLN A 81 3.44 -4.15 -7.52
CA GLN A 81 2.80 -3.29 -6.53
C GLN A 81 3.56 -1.96 -6.44
N ALA A 82 2.85 -0.83 -6.42
CA ALA A 82 3.42 0.50 -6.23
C ALA A 82 2.46 1.38 -5.43
N GLU A 83 3.00 2.44 -4.79
CA GLU A 83 2.20 3.42 -4.06
C GLU A 83 1.58 4.46 -5.02
N GLY A 84 0.56 5.20 -4.55
CA GLY A 84 -0.21 6.11 -5.39
C GLY A 84 0.59 7.18 -6.14
N PRO A 85 1.49 7.97 -5.49
CA PRO A 85 2.29 8.97 -6.18
C PRO A 85 3.18 8.39 -7.29
N GLU A 86 3.66 7.15 -7.08
CA GLU A 86 4.50 6.45 -8.05
C GLU A 86 3.70 5.97 -9.25
N ILE A 87 2.47 5.49 -9.03
CA ILE A 87 1.57 5.12 -10.12
C ILE A 87 1.33 6.31 -11.04
N LEU A 88 1.06 7.49 -10.51
CA LEU A 88 0.84 8.69 -11.29
C LEU A 88 2.07 9.05 -12.12
N ARG A 89 3.20 9.23 -11.45
CA ARG A 89 4.45 9.65 -12.09
C ARG A 89 4.91 8.66 -13.17
N TYR A 90 4.91 7.36 -12.90
CA TYR A 90 5.41 6.39 -13.86
C TYR A 90 4.42 6.05 -14.97
N CYS A 91 3.12 6.31 -14.77
CA CYS A 91 2.14 6.31 -15.84
C CYS A 91 2.44 7.43 -16.85
N GLU A 92 2.70 8.65 -16.37
CA GLU A 92 3.09 9.80 -17.20
C GLU A 92 4.42 9.58 -17.93
N GLU A 93 5.41 8.98 -17.27
CA GLU A 93 6.69 8.60 -17.87
C GLU A 93 6.57 7.44 -18.88
N GLY A 94 5.39 6.81 -19.01
CA GLY A 94 5.16 5.69 -19.94
C GLY A 94 5.80 4.38 -19.50
N LEU A 95 6.08 4.19 -18.22
CA LEU A 95 6.69 2.98 -17.68
C LEU A 95 5.69 1.89 -17.32
N PHE A 96 4.40 2.21 -17.25
CA PHE A 96 3.31 1.28 -17.03
C PHE A 96 2.36 1.24 -18.24
N GLU A 97 1.68 0.09 -18.42
CA GLU A 97 0.62 -0.06 -19.38
C GLU A 97 -0.65 0.62 -18.88
N ARG A 98 -1.38 1.28 -19.77
CA ARG A 98 -2.73 1.77 -19.48
C ARG A 98 -3.71 0.61 -19.32
N LEU A 99 -4.56 0.68 -18.32
CA LEU A 99 -5.55 -0.34 -18.02
C LEU A 99 -6.85 -0.05 -18.80
N ASP A 100 -7.35 -1.08 -19.47
CA ASP A 100 -8.68 -1.05 -20.09
C ASP A 100 -9.71 -1.45 -19.04
N TRP A 101 -10.27 -0.46 -18.35
CA TRP A 101 -11.20 -0.68 -17.24
C TRP A 101 -12.50 -1.35 -17.68
N ASP A 102 -13.01 -1.08 -18.89
CA ASP A 102 -14.21 -1.73 -19.42
C ASP A 102 -14.04 -3.26 -19.53
N ALA A 103 -12.79 -3.71 -19.75
CA ALA A 103 -12.44 -5.14 -19.80
C ALA A 103 -12.04 -5.73 -18.43
N ILE A 104 -11.72 -4.91 -17.43
CA ILE A 104 -11.23 -5.37 -16.13
C ILE A 104 -12.33 -5.44 -15.08
N SER A 105 -13.06 -4.35 -14.86
CA SER A 105 -14.11 -4.26 -13.83
C SER A 105 -14.99 -3.04 -14.04
N ASP A 106 -16.24 -3.11 -13.54
CA ASP A 106 -17.07 -1.93 -13.34
C ASP A 106 -16.46 -1.07 -12.22
N THR A 107 -15.95 0.11 -12.60
CA THR A 107 -15.31 1.04 -11.65
C THR A 107 -16.27 1.61 -10.61
N ALA A 108 -17.59 1.59 -10.86
CA ALA A 108 -18.60 1.99 -9.87
C ALA A 108 -18.68 1.05 -8.65
N LEU A 109 -18.07 -0.12 -8.73
CA LEU A 109 -17.94 -1.06 -7.60
C LEU A 109 -16.74 -0.77 -6.70
N LEU A 110 -15.90 0.19 -7.07
CA LEU A 110 -14.64 0.48 -6.41
C LEU A 110 -14.69 1.84 -5.68
N MET A 111 -13.83 2.00 -4.70
CA MET A 111 -13.61 3.31 -4.06
C MET A 111 -13.13 4.34 -5.10
N ASP A 112 -13.38 5.60 -4.82
CA ASP A 112 -12.77 6.70 -5.55
C ASP A 112 -11.24 6.52 -5.60
N ASP A 113 -10.62 6.85 -6.73
CA ASP A 113 -9.19 6.68 -7.01
C ASP A 113 -8.66 5.24 -7.03
N ALA A 114 -9.48 4.22 -6.76
CA ALA A 114 -9.04 2.83 -6.85
C ALA A 114 -8.77 2.37 -8.30
N ALA A 115 -9.43 3.01 -9.27
CA ALA A 115 -9.29 2.76 -10.70
C ALA A 115 -8.52 3.90 -11.36
N ARG A 116 -7.18 3.79 -11.43
CA ARG A 116 -6.32 4.77 -12.10
C ARG A 116 -5.95 4.33 -13.51
N GLU A 117 -5.47 5.25 -14.33
CA GLU A 117 -5.12 4.99 -15.72
C GLU A 117 -4.15 3.81 -15.90
N CYS A 118 -3.13 3.71 -15.04
CA CYS A 118 -2.12 2.65 -15.09
C CYS A 118 -2.08 1.78 -13.82
N GLY A 119 -3.00 1.95 -12.90
CA GLY A 119 -3.00 1.25 -11.61
C GLY A 119 -4.36 0.81 -11.15
N SER A 120 -4.42 -0.37 -10.57
CA SER A 120 -5.61 -0.93 -9.92
C SER A 120 -5.34 -1.09 -8.43
N ALA A 121 -6.08 -0.40 -7.58
CA ALA A 121 -5.84 -0.46 -6.15
C ALA A 121 -6.06 -1.87 -5.59
N VAL A 122 -5.09 -2.32 -4.80
CA VAL A 122 -5.05 -3.65 -4.17
C VAL A 122 -5.79 -3.62 -2.84
N TYR A 123 -5.39 -2.67 -2.00
CA TYR A 123 -5.90 -2.46 -0.65
C TYR A 123 -5.58 -1.04 -0.18
N THR A 124 -6.25 -0.62 0.89
CA THR A 124 -5.88 0.58 1.64
C THR A 124 -5.03 0.22 2.85
N TRP A 125 -4.13 1.11 3.21
CA TRP A 125 -3.38 1.08 4.46
C TRP A 125 -3.49 2.45 5.15
N GLY A 126 -3.21 2.50 6.44
CA GLY A 126 -3.34 3.74 7.20
C GLY A 126 -2.16 4.00 8.12
N ILE A 127 -1.99 5.29 8.43
CA ILE A 127 -1.09 5.78 9.46
C ILE A 127 -1.90 6.66 10.42
N ALA A 128 -1.81 6.36 11.71
CA ALA A 128 -2.67 6.98 12.71
C ALA A 128 -1.90 7.27 14.00
N LEU A 129 -2.47 8.14 14.82
CA LEU A 129 -1.98 8.39 16.18
C LEU A 129 -2.21 7.15 17.03
N SER A 130 -1.12 6.63 17.59
CA SER A 130 -1.10 5.38 18.35
C SER A 130 -0.43 5.58 19.71
N TRP A 131 -0.84 4.77 20.70
CA TRP A 131 -0.32 4.80 22.07
C TRP A 131 -0.40 3.43 22.76
N ASP A 132 0.21 3.32 23.93
CA ASP A 132 0.02 2.18 24.83
C ASP A 132 -1.08 2.50 25.85
N ALA A 133 -2.23 1.82 25.73
CA ALA A 133 -3.40 2.03 26.57
C ALA A 133 -3.16 1.61 28.04
N SER A 134 -2.16 0.80 28.33
CA SER A 134 -1.80 0.44 29.71
C SER A 134 -1.03 1.58 30.42
N ARG A 135 -0.41 2.50 29.64
CA ARG A 135 0.42 3.60 30.17
C ARG A 135 -0.29 4.94 30.24
N LEU A 136 -1.26 5.17 29.36
CA LEU A 136 -2.03 6.41 29.35
C LEU A 136 -3.36 6.24 30.09
N LYS A 137 -3.60 7.10 31.11
CA LYS A 137 -4.87 7.11 31.84
C LYS A 137 -6.06 7.59 31.00
N THR A 138 -5.77 8.45 30.03
CA THR A 138 -6.74 9.01 29.10
C THR A 138 -6.23 8.82 27.69
N ALA A 139 -7.05 8.24 26.81
CA ALA A 139 -6.72 8.07 25.41
C ALA A 139 -6.60 9.45 24.73
N PRO A 140 -5.61 9.66 23.85
CA PRO A 140 -5.55 10.85 23.03
C PRO A 140 -6.69 10.84 22.01
N THR A 141 -7.22 12.01 21.69
CA THR A 141 -8.39 12.17 20.81
C THR A 141 -8.02 12.62 19.40
N GLY A 142 -6.78 12.99 19.16
CA GLY A 142 -6.29 13.44 17.85
C GLY A 142 -4.97 14.18 17.95
N TRP A 143 -4.55 14.82 16.85
CA TRP A 143 -3.22 15.42 16.76
C TRP A 143 -3.01 16.62 17.71
N ALA A 144 -4.06 17.34 18.12
CA ALA A 144 -3.92 18.38 19.13
C ALA A 144 -3.37 17.82 20.46
N ASP A 145 -3.86 16.65 20.90
CA ASP A 145 -3.34 15.95 22.08
C ASP A 145 -1.88 15.48 21.89
N PHE A 146 -1.51 15.12 20.65
CA PHE A 146 -0.12 14.73 20.33
C PHE A 146 0.85 15.90 20.54
N TRP A 147 0.44 17.14 20.28
CA TRP A 147 1.24 18.34 20.51
C TRP A 147 1.20 18.83 21.97
N ASP A 148 0.23 18.39 22.77
CA ASP A 148 0.09 18.80 24.18
C ASP A 148 1.06 18.01 25.07
N THR A 149 2.27 18.53 25.24
CA THR A 149 3.32 17.92 26.07
C THR A 149 3.14 18.16 27.57
N GLU A 150 2.22 19.02 27.98
CA GLU A 150 1.84 19.24 29.39
C GLU A 150 0.81 18.19 29.84
N LYS A 151 -0.23 17.96 29.03
CA LYS A 151 -1.24 16.93 29.30
C LYS A 151 -0.68 15.51 29.16
N PHE A 152 0.19 15.30 28.18
CA PHE A 152 0.84 14.02 27.89
C PHE A 152 2.36 14.17 27.89
N PRO A 153 3.01 14.19 29.07
CA PRO A 153 4.46 14.38 29.16
C PRO A 153 5.23 13.19 28.60
N GLY A 154 6.31 13.46 27.84
CA GLY A 154 7.20 12.45 27.25
C GLY A 154 7.48 12.68 25.78
N LYS A 155 8.24 11.77 25.18
CA LYS A 155 8.63 11.83 23.76
C LYS A 155 7.49 11.40 22.82
N ARG A 156 7.61 11.84 21.57
CA ARG A 156 6.70 11.54 20.45
C ARG A 156 7.44 10.82 19.35
N GLY A 157 6.83 9.78 18.77
CA GLY A 157 7.36 9.12 17.58
C GLY A 157 6.76 9.71 16.31
N LEU A 158 7.59 10.19 15.37
CA LEU A 158 7.17 10.60 14.04
C LEU A 158 8.08 9.98 12.97
N ARG A 159 7.53 9.78 11.76
CA ARG A 159 8.31 9.28 10.63
C ARG A 159 9.30 10.35 10.16
N LYS A 160 10.53 9.96 9.81
CA LYS A 160 11.57 10.87 9.33
C LYS A 160 11.38 11.22 7.85
N ARG A 161 10.25 11.83 7.50
CA ARG A 161 9.88 12.33 6.16
C ARG A 161 8.94 13.52 6.26
N ALA A 162 8.84 14.31 5.19
CA ALA A 162 7.87 15.41 5.11
C ALA A 162 6.42 14.91 5.10
N ILE A 163 6.14 13.93 4.23
CA ILE A 163 4.81 13.30 4.10
C ILE A 163 4.31 12.77 5.44
N TYR A 164 3.06 12.93 5.71
CA TYR A 164 2.30 12.71 6.94
C TYR A 164 2.55 13.80 8.00
N ASN A 165 3.80 14.18 8.27
CA ASN A 165 4.12 15.11 9.35
C ASN A 165 3.64 16.52 9.09
N LEU A 166 3.67 16.98 7.83
CA LEU A 166 3.14 18.30 7.45
C LEU A 166 1.61 18.32 7.60
N GLU A 167 0.93 17.26 7.19
CA GLU A 167 -0.51 17.10 7.37
C GLU A 167 -0.88 17.02 8.85
N PHE A 168 -0.20 16.20 9.64
CA PHE A 168 -0.43 16.08 11.07
C PHE A 168 -0.23 17.41 11.81
N ALA A 169 0.81 18.17 11.42
CA ALA A 169 1.08 19.48 11.98
C ALA A 169 -0.06 20.47 11.69
N LEU A 170 -0.58 20.51 10.46
CA LEU A 170 -1.72 21.37 10.10
C LEU A 170 -3.00 20.95 10.82
N MET A 171 -3.28 19.65 10.91
CA MET A 171 -4.43 19.15 11.66
C MET A 171 -4.32 19.47 13.16
N ALA A 172 -3.12 19.34 13.75
CA ALA A 172 -2.86 19.76 15.12
C ALA A 172 -3.00 21.28 15.33
N ASP A 173 -2.83 22.06 14.29
CA ASP A 173 -2.99 23.52 14.29
C ASP A 173 -4.42 23.96 13.89
N GLY A 174 -5.37 23.00 13.85
CA GLY A 174 -6.80 23.24 13.65
C GLY A 174 -7.24 23.38 12.20
N VAL A 175 -6.42 23.00 11.21
CA VAL A 175 -6.84 22.95 9.81
C VAL A 175 -7.79 21.78 9.60
N PRO A 176 -9.02 21.99 9.07
CA PRO A 176 -9.94 20.90 8.76
C PRO A 176 -9.36 19.94 7.74
N LEU A 177 -9.74 18.65 7.80
CA LEU A 177 -9.25 17.60 6.88
C LEU A 177 -9.43 18.01 5.40
N SER A 178 -10.58 18.57 5.05
CA SER A 178 -10.89 19.00 3.68
C SER A 178 -10.03 20.15 3.15
N GLU A 179 -9.30 20.87 4.02
CA GLU A 179 -8.50 22.04 3.65
C GLU A 179 -7.00 21.78 3.69
N VAL A 180 -6.55 20.62 4.23
CA VAL A 180 -5.13 20.34 4.47
C VAL A 180 -4.30 20.53 3.22
N TYR A 181 -4.66 19.93 2.10
CA TYR A 181 -3.88 20.04 0.86
C TYR A 181 -4.02 21.39 0.18
N GLN A 182 -5.16 22.09 0.34
CA GLN A 182 -5.30 23.48 -0.13
C GLN A 182 -4.34 24.41 0.61
N VAL A 183 -4.15 24.19 1.90
CA VAL A 183 -3.18 24.94 2.72
C VAL A 183 -1.75 24.55 2.34
N LEU A 184 -1.42 23.25 2.24
CA LEU A 184 -0.08 22.77 1.87
C LEU A 184 0.35 23.19 0.47
N ALA A 185 -0.57 23.40 -0.46
CA ALA A 185 -0.26 23.90 -1.81
C ALA A 185 0.32 25.32 -1.79
N THR A 186 0.24 26.03 -0.67
CA THR A 186 0.78 27.39 -0.53
C THR A 186 2.07 27.41 0.27
N LYS A 187 3.02 28.29 -0.10
CA LYS A 187 4.22 28.49 0.71
C LYS A 187 3.90 28.87 2.16
N ALA A 188 2.90 29.73 2.38
CA ALA A 188 2.49 30.14 3.71
C ALA A 188 1.96 28.96 4.55
N GLY A 189 1.20 28.04 3.94
CA GLY A 189 0.73 26.83 4.60
C GLY A 189 1.85 25.84 4.92
N GLN A 190 2.81 25.69 4.02
CA GLN A 190 4.02 24.91 4.28
C GLN A 190 4.81 25.50 5.46
N ASP A 191 5.04 26.82 5.45
CA ASP A 191 5.74 27.52 6.53
C ASP A 191 5.00 27.36 7.87
N ARG A 192 3.66 27.39 7.87
CA ARG A 192 2.80 27.12 9.03
C ARG A 192 3.00 25.69 9.57
N ALA A 193 3.03 24.68 8.68
CA ALA A 193 3.25 23.30 9.07
C ALA A 193 4.62 23.10 9.72
N PHE A 194 5.68 23.65 9.14
CA PHE A 194 7.03 23.60 9.71
C PHE A 194 7.13 24.34 11.05
N ALA A 195 6.53 25.52 11.17
CA ALA A 195 6.48 26.26 12.43
C ALA A 195 5.74 25.48 13.54
N LYS A 196 4.72 24.72 13.18
CA LYS A 196 4.03 23.83 14.12
C LYS A 196 4.92 22.66 14.54
N LEU A 197 5.67 22.06 13.62
CA LEU A 197 6.66 21.02 13.92
C LEU A 197 7.79 21.52 14.81
N ASP A 198 8.24 22.78 14.67
CA ASP A 198 9.27 23.38 15.54
C ASP A 198 8.88 23.32 17.02
N GLN A 199 7.59 23.51 17.36
CA GLN A 199 7.11 23.43 18.73
C GLN A 199 7.33 22.06 19.36
N LEU A 200 7.29 21.00 18.55
CA LEU A 200 7.39 19.62 19.01
C LEU A 200 8.79 19.02 18.82
N LYS A 201 9.64 19.63 17.99
CA LYS A 201 10.94 19.12 17.55
C LYS A 201 11.83 18.60 18.70
N PRO A 202 11.95 19.29 19.88
CA PRO A 202 12.77 18.81 21.01
C PRO A 202 12.23 17.51 21.64
N HIS A 203 11.00 17.15 21.40
CA HIS A 203 10.31 15.99 21.97
C HIS A 203 10.18 14.83 20.99
N ILE A 204 10.66 14.97 19.74
CA ILE A 204 10.46 13.94 18.71
C ILE A 204 11.59 12.92 18.72
N GLN A 205 11.19 11.66 18.65
CA GLN A 205 12.03 10.53 18.29
C GLN A 205 11.61 10.08 16.87
N TRP A 206 12.56 10.20 15.92
CA TRP A 206 12.30 9.95 14.51
C TRP A 206 12.42 8.48 14.16
N TRP A 207 11.38 7.89 13.61
CA TRP A 207 11.44 6.52 13.09
C TRP A 207 11.57 6.49 11.55
N GLU A 208 12.27 5.47 11.05
CA GLU A 208 12.48 5.22 9.63
C GLU A 208 11.83 3.88 9.20
N ALA A 209 11.86 2.88 10.08
CA ALA A 209 11.24 1.58 9.84
C ALA A 209 9.90 1.46 10.60
N GLY A 210 8.84 0.98 9.91
CA GLY A 210 7.51 0.86 10.49
C GLY A 210 7.38 -0.11 11.68
N ALA A 211 8.42 -0.90 11.98
CA ALA A 211 8.48 -1.75 13.16
C ALA A 211 8.90 -0.99 14.44
N GLN A 212 9.50 0.19 14.31
CA GLN A 212 10.00 0.96 15.46
C GLN A 212 8.89 1.54 16.35
N PRO A 213 7.81 2.16 15.82
CA PRO A 213 6.76 2.74 16.66
C PRO A 213 6.14 1.77 17.67
N PRO A 214 5.65 0.56 17.30
CA PRO A 214 5.07 -0.35 18.27
C PRO A 214 6.09 -0.80 19.34
N GLN A 215 7.36 -0.98 18.97
CA GLN A 215 8.42 -1.33 19.95
C GLN A 215 8.64 -0.21 20.95
N TRP A 216 8.72 1.04 20.50
CA TRP A 216 8.95 2.21 21.37
C TRP A 216 7.74 2.48 22.27
N LEU A 217 6.53 2.31 21.76
CA LEU A 217 5.31 2.43 22.57
C LEU A 217 5.27 1.38 23.67
N ALA A 218 5.51 0.10 23.34
CA ALA A 218 5.54 -1.00 24.29
C ALA A 218 6.65 -0.86 25.34
N ALA A 219 7.82 -0.37 24.94
CA ALA A 219 8.93 -0.07 25.86
C ALA A 219 8.67 1.18 26.73
N GLY A 220 7.83 2.11 26.27
CA GLY A 220 7.60 3.40 26.89
C GLY A 220 8.65 4.44 26.55
N ASP A 221 9.42 4.24 25.47
CA ASP A 221 10.40 5.20 24.94
C ASP A 221 9.72 6.45 24.40
N VAL A 222 8.51 6.28 23.87
CA VAL A 222 7.60 7.36 23.45
C VAL A 222 6.23 7.15 24.07
N VAL A 223 5.51 8.25 24.36
CA VAL A 223 4.15 8.17 24.92
C VAL A 223 3.09 8.03 23.83
N MET A 224 3.34 8.60 22.68
CA MET A 224 2.50 8.53 21.48
C MET A 224 3.39 8.49 20.24
N SER A 225 2.88 7.87 19.16
CA SER A 225 3.58 7.83 17.87
C SER A 225 2.60 7.84 16.71
N SER A 226 2.98 8.46 15.59
CA SER A 226 2.39 8.02 14.32
C SER A 226 2.84 6.59 14.05
N ALA A 227 1.93 5.73 13.61
CA ALA A 227 2.26 4.35 13.29
C ALA A 227 1.33 3.79 12.22
N TYR A 228 1.83 2.85 11.42
CA TYR A 228 0.99 2.09 10.50
C TYR A 228 0.02 1.19 11.26
N ASN A 229 -1.26 1.26 10.89
CA ASN A 229 -2.34 0.51 11.53
C ASN A 229 -2.05 -0.99 11.64
N ALA A 230 -1.55 -1.60 10.57
CA ALA A 230 -1.21 -3.04 10.55
C ALA A 230 -0.13 -3.40 11.59
N ARG A 231 0.80 -2.50 11.89
CA ARG A 231 1.85 -2.73 12.89
C ARG A 231 1.28 -2.69 14.31
N ILE A 232 0.35 -1.79 14.58
CA ILE A 232 -0.32 -1.69 15.88
C ILE A 232 -1.26 -2.88 16.10
N ALA A 233 -2.08 -3.22 15.10
CA ALA A 233 -2.97 -4.39 15.17
C ALA A 233 -2.20 -5.70 15.39
N ASN A 234 -1.07 -5.90 14.72
CA ASN A 234 -0.24 -7.09 14.92
C ASN A 234 0.37 -7.12 16.33
N ALA A 235 0.88 -6.00 16.82
CA ALA A 235 1.40 -5.93 18.19
C ALA A 235 0.31 -6.22 19.24
N GLN A 236 -0.93 -5.77 19.01
CA GLN A 236 -2.06 -6.11 19.88
C GLN A 236 -2.35 -7.61 19.85
N LYS A 237 -2.33 -8.27 18.68
CA LYS A 237 -2.48 -9.73 18.56
C LYS A 237 -1.36 -10.49 19.31
N GLU A 238 -0.18 -9.89 19.44
CA GLU A 238 0.95 -10.43 20.22
C GLU A 238 0.82 -10.17 21.75
N GLY A 239 -0.24 -9.47 22.18
CA GLY A 239 -0.56 -9.24 23.61
C GLY A 239 -0.16 -7.87 24.16
N TYR A 240 0.41 -6.99 23.33
CA TYR A 240 0.68 -5.60 23.74
C TYR A 240 -0.64 -4.81 23.81
N GLN A 241 -0.72 -3.85 24.75
CA GLN A 241 -1.92 -3.03 24.93
C GLN A 241 -1.85 -1.76 24.06
N LEU A 242 -1.46 -1.92 22.79
CA LEU A 242 -1.37 -0.81 21.87
C LEU A 242 -2.73 -0.53 21.22
N ASP A 243 -3.02 0.73 20.99
CA ASP A 243 -4.26 1.20 20.38
C ASP A 243 -3.99 2.40 19.46
N LEU A 244 -4.98 2.78 18.66
CA LEU A 244 -4.91 3.92 17.76
C LEU A 244 -6.24 4.69 17.69
N THR A 245 -6.19 5.93 17.23
CA THR A 245 -7.38 6.70 16.85
C THR A 245 -7.32 7.09 15.38
N TRP A 246 -8.45 6.92 14.69
CA TRP A 246 -8.58 7.33 13.30
C TRP A 246 -8.88 8.83 13.14
N ASN A 247 -9.16 9.57 14.22
CA ASN A 247 -9.41 11.01 14.14
C ASN A 247 -8.15 11.76 13.66
N GLY A 248 -8.18 12.20 12.41
CA GLY A 248 -7.04 12.77 11.70
C GLY A 248 -6.01 11.75 11.24
N GLY A 249 -6.33 10.44 11.26
CA GLY A 249 -5.52 9.43 10.58
C GLY A 249 -5.44 9.71 9.08
N MET A 250 -4.47 9.13 8.42
CA MET A 250 -4.33 9.21 6.97
C MET A 250 -4.34 7.82 6.37
N TYR A 251 -4.81 7.72 5.12
CA TYR A 251 -4.74 6.47 4.38
C TYR A 251 -4.24 6.68 2.96
N GLY A 252 -3.60 5.64 2.44
CA GLY A 252 -3.20 5.51 1.06
C GLY A 252 -3.65 4.19 0.47
N MET A 253 -3.43 4.02 -0.81
CA MET A 253 -3.67 2.78 -1.54
C MET A 253 -2.37 2.30 -2.16
N ASP A 254 -2.19 0.99 -2.16
CA ASP A 254 -1.21 0.34 -3.03
C ASP A 254 -1.91 -0.17 -4.28
N TYR A 255 -1.21 -0.17 -5.38
CA TYR A 255 -1.78 -0.49 -6.69
C TYR A 255 -1.01 -1.61 -7.37
N TRP A 256 -1.74 -2.48 -8.08
CA TRP A 256 -1.16 -3.33 -9.10
C TRP A 256 -1.01 -2.55 -10.40
N ALA A 257 0.18 -2.58 -10.97
CA ALA A 257 0.49 -2.02 -12.30
C ALA A 257 1.18 -3.06 -13.18
N ILE A 258 1.06 -2.90 -14.49
CA ILE A 258 1.70 -3.75 -15.49
C ILE A 258 2.87 -2.96 -16.09
N PRO A 259 4.14 -3.37 -15.90
CA PRO A 259 5.28 -2.70 -16.52
C PRO A 259 5.17 -2.69 -18.04
N LYS A 260 5.53 -1.58 -18.66
CA LYS A 260 5.47 -1.39 -20.12
C LYS A 260 6.28 -2.45 -20.85
N GLY A 261 5.65 -3.14 -21.79
CA GLY A 261 6.30 -4.22 -22.56
C GLY A 261 6.41 -5.55 -21.83
N ALA A 262 5.73 -5.74 -20.70
CA ALA A 262 5.63 -7.05 -20.05
C ALA A 262 5.02 -8.08 -20.98
N ALA A 263 5.53 -9.30 -20.93
CA ALA A 263 4.92 -10.42 -21.63
C ALA A 263 3.58 -10.84 -20.96
N ASN A 264 2.78 -11.68 -21.62
CA ASN A 264 1.53 -12.22 -21.05
C ASN A 264 0.59 -11.15 -20.46
N GLN A 265 0.47 -9.99 -21.12
CA GLN A 265 -0.34 -8.86 -20.61
C GLN A 265 -1.80 -9.24 -20.33
N GLN A 266 -2.40 -10.15 -21.12
CA GLN A 266 -3.77 -10.59 -20.85
C GLN A 266 -3.85 -11.31 -19.50
N ALA A 267 -2.93 -12.23 -19.22
CA ALA A 267 -2.87 -12.91 -17.93
C ALA A 267 -2.64 -11.95 -16.74
N ALA A 268 -1.89 -10.87 -16.96
CA ALA A 268 -1.72 -9.81 -15.96
C ALA A 268 -3.02 -9.01 -15.72
N ARG A 269 -3.78 -8.70 -16.78
CA ARG A 269 -5.10 -8.07 -16.65
C ARG A 269 -6.12 -9.00 -15.99
N ASP A 270 -6.11 -10.28 -16.34
CA ASP A 270 -7.00 -11.29 -15.71
C ASP A 270 -6.69 -11.42 -14.20
N PHE A 271 -5.40 -11.34 -13.82
CA PHE A 271 -5.00 -11.32 -12.42
C PHE A 271 -5.52 -10.07 -11.69
N ILE A 272 -5.40 -8.89 -12.30
CA ILE A 272 -5.92 -7.64 -11.72
C ILE A 272 -7.44 -7.72 -11.57
N ALA A 273 -8.16 -8.18 -12.58
CA ALA A 273 -9.61 -8.34 -12.51
C ALA A 273 -10.03 -9.33 -11.39
N PHE A 274 -9.30 -10.42 -11.23
CA PHE A 274 -9.53 -11.37 -10.16
C PHE A 274 -9.26 -10.78 -8.78
N ALA A 275 -8.21 -9.95 -8.64
CA ALA A 275 -7.85 -9.29 -7.40
C ALA A 275 -8.90 -8.26 -6.93
N LEU A 276 -9.73 -7.72 -7.83
CA LEU A 276 -10.80 -6.77 -7.49
C LEU A 276 -12.10 -7.44 -7.03
N ARG A 277 -12.18 -8.75 -7.05
CA ARG A 277 -13.37 -9.49 -6.62
C ARG A 277 -13.64 -9.24 -5.13
N GLN A 278 -14.92 -9.07 -4.80
CA GLN A 278 -15.39 -8.84 -3.44
C GLN A 278 -14.95 -9.94 -2.46
N ASP A 279 -15.09 -11.21 -2.85
CA ASP A 279 -14.74 -12.36 -2.01
C ASP A 279 -13.24 -12.42 -1.72
N ILE A 280 -12.40 -12.14 -2.71
CA ILE A 280 -10.94 -12.12 -2.61
C ILE A 280 -10.46 -11.01 -1.66
N GLN A 281 -10.96 -9.78 -1.86
CA GLN A 281 -10.55 -8.65 -1.02
C GLN A 281 -11.09 -8.76 0.39
N LEU A 282 -12.31 -9.29 0.58
CA LEU A 282 -12.86 -9.51 1.92
C LEU A 282 -12.02 -10.53 2.70
N GLU A 283 -11.73 -11.69 2.11
CA GLU A 283 -10.91 -12.73 2.74
C GLU A 283 -9.53 -12.19 3.16
N PHE A 284 -8.88 -11.43 2.28
CA PHE A 284 -7.61 -10.78 2.59
C PHE A 284 -7.70 -9.82 3.78
N SER A 285 -8.72 -8.95 3.79
CA SER A 285 -8.90 -7.90 4.82
C SER A 285 -9.31 -8.45 6.19
N GLU A 286 -9.93 -9.62 6.26
CA GLU A 286 -10.23 -10.30 7.53
C GLU A 286 -8.97 -10.90 8.20
N ILE A 287 -7.91 -11.15 7.43
CA ILE A 287 -6.65 -11.72 7.95
C ILE A 287 -5.65 -10.62 8.31
N VAL A 288 -5.48 -9.62 7.43
CA VAL A 288 -4.55 -8.50 7.62
C VAL A 288 -5.32 -7.18 7.69
N PRO A 289 -4.91 -6.23 8.52
CA PRO A 289 -5.61 -4.96 8.71
C PRO A 289 -5.34 -3.97 7.56
N HIS A 290 -5.60 -4.41 6.34
CA HIS A 290 -5.60 -3.61 5.12
C HIS A 290 -7.01 -3.60 4.55
N GLY A 291 -7.52 -2.44 4.18
CA GLY A 291 -8.90 -2.29 3.76
C GLY A 291 -9.14 -2.69 2.31
N PRO A 292 -10.27 -3.32 1.99
CA PRO A 292 -10.63 -3.60 0.61
C PRO A 292 -10.93 -2.32 -0.15
N THR A 293 -10.72 -2.32 -1.46
CA THR A 293 -11.09 -1.21 -2.35
C THR A 293 -12.42 -1.46 -3.07
N ASN A 294 -12.94 -2.68 -3.00
CA ASN A 294 -14.27 -3.04 -3.48
C ASN A 294 -15.33 -2.62 -2.44
N LEU A 295 -16.29 -1.78 -2.82
CA LEU A 295 -17.32 -1.22 -1.93
C LEU A 295 -18.15 -2.29 -1.25
N SER A 296 -18.54 -3.35 -1.97
CA SER A 296 -19.31 -4.45 -1.38
C SER A 296 -18.50 -5.31 -0.39
N ALA A 297 -17.16 -5.32 -0.51
CA ALA A 297 -16.31 -5.97 0.49
C ALA A 297 -16.21 -5.12 1.77
N ILE A 298 -16.12 -3.78 1.64
CA ILE A 298 -16.11 -2.86 2.78
C ILE A 298 -17.38 -3.06 3.65
N GLU A 299 -18.55 -3.16 3.01
CA GLU A 299 -19.83 -3.34 3.72
C GLU A 299 -19.92 -4.66 4.50
N LYS A 300 -19.11 -5.66 4.13
CA LYS A 300 -19.14 -7.01 4.72
C LYS A 300 -18.03 -7.28 5.72
N LEU A 301 -17.17 -6.31 5.99
CA LEU A 301 -16.12 -6.45 7.00
C LEU A 301 -16.71 -6.81 8.36
N SER A 302 -16.07 -7.73 9.06
CA SER A 302 -16.38 -7.98 10.48
C SER A 302 -16.09 -6.72 11.32
N ALA A 303 -16.76 -6.59 12.45
CA ALA A 303 -16.52 -5.44 13.35
C ALA A 303 -15.06 -5.40 13.86
N GLU A 304 -14.43 -6.57 14.02
CA GLU A 304 -13.03 -6.67 14.42
C GLU A 304 -12.10 -6.13 13.32
N ALA A 305 -12.27 -6.58 12.08
CA ALA A 305 -11.48 -6.08 10.94
C ALA A 305 -11.72 -4.57 10.71
N ALA A 306 -12.99 -4.14 10.71
CA ALA A 306 -13.38 -2.75 10.50
C ALA A 306 -12.75 -1.76 11.49
N HIS A 307 -12.50 -2.19 12.74
CA HIS A 307 -11.82 -1.35 13.73
C HIS A 307 -10.42 -0.92 13.28
N TRP A 308 -9.68 -1.85 12.67
CA TRP A 308 -8.28 -1.66 12.29
C TRP A 308 -8.08 -1.10 10.88
N ILE A 309 -9.13 -0.90 10.10
CA ILE A 309 -9.09 -0.54 8.69
C ILE A 309 -9.48 0.92 8.48
N PRO A 310 -8.66 1.74 7.77
CA PRO A 310 -8.91 3.17 7.64
C PRO A 310 -10.18 3.51 6.86
N ASN A 311 -10.54 2.70 5.88
CA ASN A 311 -11.68 2.94 4.99
C ASN A 311 -12.93 2.12 5.36
N SER A 312 -13.02 1.60 6.58
CA SER A 312 -14.32 1.14 7.07
C SER A 312 -15.32 2.29 7.14
N THR A 313 -16.62 1.99 7.07
CA THR A 313 -17.69 3.00 6.96
C THR A 313 -17.60 4.11 8.02
N GLU A 314 -17.16 3.78 9.24
CA GLU A 314 -17.04 4.77 10.32
C GLU A 314 -15.69 5.49 10.30
N ASN A 315 -14.61 4.78 10.03
CA ASN A 315 -13.27 5.37 10.07
C ASN A 315 -13.04 6.33 8.90
N LEU A 316 -13.60 6.03 7.72
CA LEU A 316 -13.47 6.88 6.52
C LEU A 316 -13.96 8.32 6.74
N LYS A 317 -14.87 8.54 7.69
CA LYS A 317 -15.39 9.87 8.04
C LYS A 317 -14.37 10.74 8.78
N GLN A 318 -13.29 10.16 9.29
CA GLN A 318 -12.34 10.79 10.21
C GLN A 318 -10.91 10.83 9.67
N VAL A 319 -10.66 10.22 8.53
CA VAL A 319 -9.33 10.09 7.93
C VAL A 319 -9.16 10.99 6.72
N LEU A 320 -7.93 11.37 6.45
CA LEU A 320 -7.52 12.11 5.26
C LEU A 320 -6.92 11.13 4.24
N ALA A 321 -7.40 11.14 3.02
CA ALA A 321 -6.70 10.48 1.92
C ALA A 321 -5.34 11.17 1.68
N ILE A 322 -4.29 10.38 1.43
CA ILE A 322 -3.01 10.95 0.98
C ILE A 322 -3.24 11.59 -0.39
N GLY A 323 -2.83 12.86 -0.52
CA GLY A 323 -2.92 13.59 -1.78
C GLY A 323 -1.83 13.13 -2.75
N ASP A 324 -2.09 12.06 -3.48
CA ASP A 324 -1.10 11.46 -4.37
C ASP A 324 -0.59 12.46 -5.43
N GLU A 325 -1.48 13.27 -6.02
CA GLU A 325 -1.12 14.32 -6.98
C GLU A 325 -0.21 15.37 -6.29
N PHE A 326 -0.60 15.83 -5.10
CA PHE A 326 0.20 16.80 -4.35
C PHE A 326 1.61 16.27 -4.06
N TRP A 327 1.72 15.02 -3.60
CA TRP A 327 3.02 14.42 -3.27
C TRP A 327 3.82 14.02 -4.51
N SER A 328 3.16 13.70 -5.62
CA SER A 328 3.83 13.53 -6.92
C SER A 328 4.52 14.81 -7.37
N ASP A 329 3.85 15.97 -7.21
CA ASP A 329 4.31 17.26 -7.68
C ASP A 329 5.31 17.94 -6.73
N HIS A 330 5.10 17.82 -5.41
CA HIS A 330 5.82 18.59 -4.39
C HIS A 330 6.70 17.75 -3.47
N GLY A 331 6.63 16.43 -3.55
CA GLY A 331 7.25 15.52 -2.57
C GLY A 331 8.76 15.66 -2.51
N GLU A 332 9.44 15.78 -3.64
CA GLU A 332 10.90 15.91 -3.70
C GLU A 332 11.38 17.22 -3.04
N GLU A 333 10.73 18.35 -3.36
CA GLU A 333 11.05 19.64 -2.76
C GLU A 333 10.81 19.66 -1.25
N LEU A 334 9.66 19.14 -0.82
CA LEU A 334 9.28 19.13 0.60
C LEU A 334 10.14 18.17 1.42
N ASP A 335 10.52 17.01 0.89
CA ASP A 335 11.45 16.10 1.56
C ASP A 335 12.86 16.74 1.67
N ALA A 336 13.34 17.42 0.64
CA ALA A 336 14.61 18.16 0.70
C ALA A 336 14.55 19.29 1.75
N ARG A 337 13.45 20.04 1.80
CA ARG A 337 13.20 21.07 2.83
C ARG A 337 13.15 20.48 4.23
N PHE A 338 12.49 19.33 4.40
CA PHE A 338 12.38 18.63 5.67
C PHE A 338 13.74 18.14 6.18
N ILE A 339 14.59 17.60 5.31
CA ILE A 339 15.96 17.19 5.65
C ILE A 339 16.77 18.40 6.11
N ALA A 340 16.69 19.53 5.39
CA ALA A 340 17.37 20.76 5.78
C ALA A 340 16.86 21.31 7.12
N TRP A 341 15.56 21.25 7.36
CA TRP A 341 14.94 21.64 8.63
C TRP A 341 15.36 20.74 9.79
N LEU A 342 15.51 19.42 9.59
CA LEU A 342 15.99 18.50 10.61
C LEU A 342 17.42 18.81 11.07
N ALA A 343 18.26 19.33 10.18
CA ALA A 343 19.65 19.64 10.45
C ALA A 343 19.88 20.93 11.26
N GLN A 344 18.86 21.75 11.42
CA GLN A 344 18.85 22.98 12.24
C GLN A 344 18.62 22.66 13.72
#